data_9cbb022897b382d20b435755d034a9ea
#
_entry.id   9cbb022897b382d20b435755d034a9ea
#
_cell.length_a   1.000
_cell.length_b   1.000
_cell.length_c   1.000
_cell.angle_alpha   90.00
_cell.angle_beta   90.00
_cell.angle_gamma   90.00
#
_symmetry.space_group_name_H-M   'P 1'
#
loop_
_entity.id
_entity.type
_entity.pdbx_description
1 polymer ?
#
loop_
_entity_poly.entity_id
_entity_poly.type
_entity_poly.pdbx_seq_one_letter_code
_entity_poly.pdbx_strand_id
1 'polypeptide(L)'
;TASNSLQKQSGNYFENKFNYLIDFDYRNQKFQTSEGFRLNFGQGIPIYSDEYALKNTFSLDKWIKFDNEVVTNFTFYGQIINSLNDEDVRITDRLGLPRKKLRGFKFGKIGPVDNGDYVGGNYATAMNFNSTLPMLLPSIEALDIRYFFDIGNVWGIDYSDTIDDSNKIRTSTGVALDWLTPVGPLSFSFAQDLSKADTDKTETFQFNLGTTF
;
A
#
# COMPACT_ATOMS: atom_id res chain seq x y z
N THR A 1 11.75 -14.30 -21.19
CA THR A 1 13.06 -14.31 -20.46
C THR A 1 13.09 -13.09 -19.56
N ALA A 2 13.47 -13.26 -18.30
CA ALA A 2 13.62 -12.16 -17.36
C ALA A 2 14.60 -11.09 -17.88
N SER A 3 14.44 -9.84 -17.44
CA SER A 3 15.35 -8.77 -17.80
C SER A 3 16.79 -9.08 -17.39
N ASN A 4 17.77 -8.49 -18.06
CA ASN A 4 19.19 -8.70 -17.75
C ASN A 4 19.52 -8.30 -16.31
N SER A 5 18.84 -7.29 -15.76
CA SER A 5 18.98 -6.83 -14.39
C SER A 5 18.48 -7.86 -13.38
N LEU A 6 17.38 -8.55 -13.68
CA LEU A 6 16.86 -9.66 -12.89
C LEU A 6 17.81 -10.86 -12.92
N GLN A 7 18.37 -11.18 -14.09
CA GLN A 7 19.29 -12.29 -14.23
C GLN A 7 20.60 -12.08 -13.44
N LYS A 8 21.11 -10.85 -13.39
CA LYS A 8 22.31 -10.50 -12.61
C LYS A 8 22.10 -10.67 -11.09
N GLN A 9 20.89 -10.55 -10.61
CA GLN A 9 20.54 -10.70 -9.19
C GLN A 9 20.21 -12.15 -8.81
N SER A 10 20.42 -13.12 -9.70
CA SER A 10 20.24 -14.53 -9.37
C SER A 10 21.39 -15.02 -8.48
N GLY A 11 21.07 -15.73 -7.40
CA GLY A 11 22.07 -16.27 -6.48
C GLY A 11 21.53 -16.54 -5.09
N ASN A 12 22.41 -16.99 -4.21
CA ASN A 12 22.12 -17.12 -2.79
C ASN A 12 22.65 -15.89 -2.07
N TYR A 13 21.83 -15.30 -1.23
CA TYR A 13 22.15 -14.10 -0.48
C TYR A 13 21.87 -14.29 1.00
N PHE A 14 22.78 -13.82 1.80
CA PHE A 14 22.61 -13.76 3.24
C PHE A 14 22.06 -12.39 3.64
N GLU A 15 20.99 -12.38 4.43
CA GLU A 15 20.38 -11.15 4.91
C GLU A 15 20.08 -11.25 6.42
N ASN A 16 20.58 -10.27 7.17
CA ASN A 16 20.29 -10.09 8.58
C ASN A 16 19.91 -8.63 8.83
N LYS A 17 18.65 -8.40 9.18
CA LYS A 17 18.06 -7.07 9.44
C LYS A 17 17.51 -6.97 10.86
N PHE A 18 17.76 -5.85 11.50
CA PHE A 18 17.04 -5.45 12.70
C PHE A 18 15.83 -4.63 12.29
N ASN A 19 14.63 -5.09 12.66
CA ASN A 19 13.39 -4.40 12.38
C ASN A 19 12.74 -3.91 13.67
N TYR A 20 12.30 -2.66 13.70
CA TYR A 20 11.48 -2.13 14.78
C TYR A 20 10.29 -1.36 14.23
N LEU A 21 9.26 -1.27 15.05
CA LEU A 21 8.03 -0.53 14.79
C LEU A 21 7.70 0.31 16.02
N ILE A 22 7.48 1.60 15.80
CA ILE A 22 6.91 2.53 16.78
C ILE A 22 5.46 2.75 16.37
N ASP A 23 4.53 2.46 17.27
CA ASP A 23 3.09 2.55 17.04
C ASP A 23 2.43 3.42 18.11
N PHE A 24 1.84 4.52 17.70
CA PHE A 24 1.02 5.41 18.52
C PHE A 24 -0.44 5.21 18.13
N ASP A 25 -1.19 4.47 18.93
CA ASP A 25 -2.59 4.17 18.68
C ASP A 25 -3.50 4.93 19.67
N TYR A 26 -4.14 5.98 19.18
CA TYR A 26 -5.09 6.83 19.90
C TYR A 26 -6.50 6.73 19.31
N ARG A 27 -6.84 5.56 18.76
CA ARG A 27 -8.19 5.29 18.28
C ARG A 27 -9.12 5.03 19.46
N ASN A 28 -10.38 5.43 19.32
CA ASN A 28 -11.42 5.12 20.33
C ASN A 28 -11.68 3.62 20.45
N GLN A 29 -11.54 2.86 19.36
CA GLN A 29 -11.64 1.40 19.33
C GLN A 29 -10.89 0.82 18.12
N LYS A 30 -10.50 -0.47 18.20
CA LYS A 30 -9.69 -1.10 17.13
C LYS A 30 -10.50 -1.52 15.92
N PHE A 31 -11.76 -1.89 16.11
CA PHE A 31 -12.70 -2.26 15.06
C PHE A 31 -13.76 -1.17 14.93
N GLN A 32 -14.23 -0.90 13.71
CA GLN A 32 -15.19 0.16 13.42
C GLN A 32 -14.77 1.50 14.07
N THR A 33 -13.49 1.80 14.00
CA THR A 33 -12.93 3.04 14.52
C THR A 33 -13.71 4.23 13.96
N SER A 34 -14.20 5.10 14.85
CA SER A 34 -14.95 6.29 14.45
C SER A 34 -14.20 7.59 14.71
N GLU A 35 -13.27 7.59 15.67
CA GLU A 35 -12.54 8.78 16.08
C GLU A 35 -11.10 8.44 16.48
N GLY A 36 -10.23 9.45 16.42
CA GLY A 36 -8.85 9.33 16.85
C GLY A 36 -7.87 9.26 15.70
N PHE A 37 -6.68 8.77 15.98
CA PHE A 37 -5.64 8.57 14.97
C PHE A 37 -4.71 7.43 15.36
N ARG A 38 -4.02 6.90 14.38
CA ARG A 38 -2.91 5.96 14.56
C ARG A 38 -1.74 6.39 13.71
N LEU A 39 -0.55 6.40 14.30
CA LEU A 39 0.69 6.74 13.62
C LEU A 39 1.67 5.58 13.79
N ASN A 40 2.22 5.10 12.68
CA ASN A 40 3.21 4.04 12.67
C ASN A 40 4.49 4.52 11.98
N PHE A 41 5.63 4.21 12.58
CA PHE A 41 6.93 4.33 11.94
C PHE A 41 7.68 3.02 12.12
N GLY A 42 8.08 2.41 11.02
CA GLY A 42 8.87 1.19 10.98
C GLY A 42 10.18 1.41 10.24
N GLN A 43 11.24 0.80 10.73
CA GLN A 43 12.54 0.81 10.06
C GLN A 43 13.17 -0.57 10.07
N GLY A 44 13.73 -0.97 8.92
CA GLY A 44 14.55 -2.16 8.76
C GLY A 44 15.98 -1.75 8.48
N ILE A 45 16.88 -2.07 9.43
CA ILE A 45 18.30 -1.71 9.40
C ILE A 45 19.10 -2.98 9.10
N PRO A 46 19.88 -3.03 8.01
CA PRO A 46 20.78 -4.15 7.76
C PRO A 46 21.91 -4.17 8.81
N ILE A 47 22.16 -5.34 9.42
CA ILE A 47 23.26 -5.50 10.40
C ILE A 47 24.45 -6.17 9.75
N TYR A 48 24.23 -7.35 9.19
CA TYR A 48 25.23 -8.12 8.44
C TYR A 48 24.51 -8.80 7.29
N SER A 49 24.72 -8.34 6.10
CA SER A 49 24.01 -8.74 4.89
C SER A 49 24.95 -8.63 3.69
N ASP A 50 24.70 -9.41 2.66
CA ASP A 50 25.39 -9.25 1.38
C ASP A 50 25.00 -7.92 0.71
N GLU A 51 23.82 -7.40 1.05
CA GLU A 51 23.33 -6.10 0.59
C GLU A 51 22.83 -5.24 1.76
N TYR A 52 23.17 -3.97 1.72
CA TYR A 52 22.84 -3.01 2.78
C TYR A 52 21.79 -2.02 2.32
N ALA A 53 20.52 -2.40 2.43
CA ALA A 53 19.41 -1.52 2.12
C ALA A 53 18.62 -1.13 3.39
N LEU A 54 18.53 0.18 3.64
CA LEU A 54 17.74 0.76 4.74
C LEU A 54 16.31 0.99 4.26
N LYS A 55 15.36 0.35 4.92
CA LYS A 55 13.93 0.50 4.64
C LYS A 55 13.22 1.28 5.73
N ASN A 56 12.49 2.33 5.34
CA ASN A 56 11.63 3.11 6.22
C ASN A 56 10.19 2.97 5.76
N THR A 57 9.28 2.85 6.73
CA THR A 57 7.83 2.82 6.51
C THR A 57 7.16 3.80 7.46
N PHE A 58 6.25 4.60 6.94
CA PHE A 58 5.44 5.53 7.71
C PHE A 58 3.98 5.38 7.35
N SER A 59 3.08 5.40 8.34
CA SER A 59 1.65 5.55 8.09
C SER A 59 1.00 6.43 9.15
N LEU A 60 0.05 7.23 8.71
CA LEU A 60 -0.84 8.02 9.54
C LEU A 60 -2.27 7.76 9.11
N ASP A 61 -3.09 7.30 10.05
CA ASP A 61 -4.52 7.13 9.87
C ASP A 61 -5.26 8.07 10.83
N LYS A 62 -6.23 8.83 10.31
CA LYS A 62 -7.06 9.76 11.09
C LYS A 62 -8.52 9.47 10.82
N TRP A 63 -9.32 9.34 11.89
CA TRP A 63 -10.76 9.15 11.83
C TRP A 63 -11.48 10.34 12.43
N ILE A 64 -12.57 10.73 11.78
CA ILE A 64 -13.44 11.85 12.18
C ILE A 64 -14.89 11.39 12.01
N LYS A 65 -15.65 11.45 13.10
CA LYS A 65 -17.10 11.21 13.10
C LYS A 65 -17.85 12.54 12.96
N PHE A 66 -18.82 12.56 12.10
CA PHE A 66 -19.73 13.69 11.91
C PHE A 66 -21.10 13.42 12.57
N ASP A 67 -21.90 14.46 12.78
CA ASP A 67 -23.18 14.40 13.51
C ASP A 67 -24.21 13.44 12.90
N ASN A 68 -24.09 13.14 11.61
CA ASN A 68 -24.99 12.22 10.88
C ASN A 68 -24.50 10.76 10.85
N GLU A 69 -23.71 10.35 11.83
CA GLU A 69 -23.09 9.02 11.93
C GLU A 69 -22.08 8.68 10.81
N VAL A 70 -21.81 9.60 9.90
CA VAL A 70 -20.78 9.41 8.87
C VAL A 70 -19.40 9.46 9.52
N VAL A 71 -18.63 8.41 9.30
CA VAL A 71 -17.23 8.35 9.71
C VAL A 71 -16.34 8.48 8.48
N THR A 72 -15.45 9.47 8.51
CA THR A 72 -14.46 9.68 7.47
C THR A 72 -13.08 9.30 7.99
N ASN A 73 -12.36 8.52 7.20
CA ASN A 73 -10.98 8.15 7.46
C ASN A 73 -10.07 8.70 6.36
N PHE A 74 -9.01 9.32 6.79
CA PHE A 74 -7.89 9.72 5.93
C PHE A 74 -6.66 8.91 6.31
N THR A 75 -5.99 8.30 5.33
CA THR A 75 -4.72 7.58 5.50
C THR A 75 -3.64 8.21 4.64
N PHE A 76 -2.48 8.45 5.22
CA PHE A 76 -1.23 8.65 4.50
C PHE A 76 -0.32 7.44 4.73
N TYR A 77 0.30 6.95 3.68
CA TYR A 77 1.25 5.84 3.71
C TYR A 77 2.46 6.16 2.85
N GLY A 78 3.65 5.89 3.36
CA GLY A 78 4.91 6.08 2.65
C GLY A 78 5.93 4.99 2.99
N GLN A 79 6.66 4.55 1.98
CA GLN A 79 7.83 3.70 2.13
C GLN A 79 8.98 4.24 1.30
N ILE A 80 10.19 4.13 1.84
CA ILE A 80 11.44 4.49 1.18
C ILE A 80 12.43 3.37 1.47
N ILE A 81 13.14 2.93 0.44
CA ILE A 81 14.28 2.04 0.57
C ILE A 81 15.47 2.62 -0.17
N ASN A 82 16.63 2.68 0.50
CA ASN A 82 17.86 3.18 -0.08
C ASN A 82 19.01 2.22 0.24
N SER A 83 19.87 2.00 -0.73
CA SER A 83 21.14 1.32 -0.49
C SER A 83 22.07 2.20 0.36
N LEU A 84 22.87 1.59 1.22
CA LEU A 84 23.87 2.23 2.09
C LEU A 84 25.30 2.04 1.60
N ASN A 85 25.53 1.24 0.56
CA ASN A 85 26.86 0.84 0.07
C ASN A 85 27.07 1.08 -1.43
N ASP A 86 26.37 2.05 -2.02
CA ASP A 86 26.44 2.41 -3.46
C ASP A 86 26.08 1.26 -4.41
N GLU A 87 25.48 0.17 -3.92
CA GLU A 87 24.94 -0.91 -4.73
C GLU A 87 23.45 -0.67 -5.02
N ASP A 88 22.93 -1.28 -6.06
CA ASP A 88 21.52 -1.17 -6.41
C ASP A 88 20.65 -1.92 -5.40
N VAL A 89 19.49 -1.37 -5.04
CA VAL A 89 18.50 -2.10 -4.24
C VAL A 89 18.01 -3.32 -5.04
N ARG A 90 18.05 -4.49 -4.42
CA ARG A 90 17.57 -5.73 -5.05
C ARG A 90 16.09 -5.66 -5.38
N ILE A 91 15.71 -6.33 -6.45
CA ILE A 91 14.32 -6.42 -6.88
C ILE A 91 13.41 -7.04 -5.80
N THR A 92 13.94 -7.98 -5.02
CA THR A 92 13.20 -8.63 -3.91
C THR A 92 12.89 -7.68 -2.75
N ASP A 93 13.69 -6.62 -2.60
CA ASP A 93 13.56 -5.61 -1.55
C ASP A 93 12.81 -4.37 -2.02
N ARG A 94 12.69 -4.19 -3.35
CA ARG A 94 11.98 -3.04 -3.92
C ARG A 94 10.53 -2.99 -3.48
N LEU A 95 10.02 -1.79 -3.45
CA LEU A 95 8.73 -1.47 -2.87
C LEU A 95 7.59 -1.64 -3.88
N GLY A 96 6.45 -2.02 -3.36
CA GLY A 96 5.15 -1.97 -4.02
C GLY A 96 4.09 -1.48 -3.03
N LEU A 97 2.93 -1.07 -3.52
CA LEU A 97 1.83 -0.68 -2.66
C LEU A 97 1.01 -1.90 -2.23
N PRO A 98 0.66 -2.01 -0.93
CA PRO A 98 -0.33 -2.98 -0.47
C PRO A 98 -1.68 -2.79 -1.18
N ARG A 99 -2.42 -3.89 -1.43
CA ARG A 99 -3.71 -3.87 -2.15
C ARG A 99 -4.71 -2.84 -1.60
N LYS A 100 -4.77 -2.69 -0.27
CA LYS A 100 -5.68 -1.76 0.41
C LYS A 100 -5.28 -0.29 0.26
N LYS A 101 -4.05 0.00 -0.18
CA LYS A 101 -3.54 1.36 -0.32
C LYS A 101 -3.75 1.97 -1.71
N LEU A 102 -4.06 1.14 -2.70
CA LEU A 102 -4.44 1.60 -4.05
C LEU A 102 -5.37 0.55 -4.68
N ARG A 103 -6.66 0.66 -4.36
CA ARG A 103 -7.70 -0.21 -4.92
C ARG A 103 -7.92 0.09 -6.39
N GLY A 104 -8.38 -0.89 -7.16
CA GLY A 104 -8.54 -0.74 -8.62
C GLY A 104 -7.30 -1.10 -9.44
N PHE A 105 -6.19 -1.43 -8.78
CA PHE A 105 -4.95 -1.85 -9.43
C PHE A 105 -4.52 -3.24 -8.95
N LYS A 106 -3.99 -4.05 -9.87
CA LYS A 106 -3.44 -5.37 -9.52
C LYS A 106 -2.18 -5.21 -8.66
N PHE A 107 -2.09 -5.97 -7.59
CA PHE A 107 -0.93 -5.97 -6.70
C PHE A 107 0.36 -6.26 -7.46
N GLY A 108 1.39 -5.43 -7.25
CA GLY A 108 2.70 -5.56 -7.90
C GLY A 108 2.69 -5.33 -9.41
N LYS A 109 1.63 -4.69 -9.96
CA LYS A 109 1.49 -4.43 -11.40
C LYS A 109 1.33 -2.95 -11.72
N ILE A 110 2.00 -2.12 -10.93
CA ILE A 110 2.15 -0.67 -11.12
C ILE A 110 3.62 -0.30 -10.85
N GLY A 111 4.06 0.85 -11.36
CA GLY A 111 5.41 1.38 -11.15
C GLY A 111 6.37 0.97 -12.25
N PRO A 112 7.66 0.98 -11.98
CA PRO A 112 8.70 0.73 -12.95
C PRO A 112 8.60 -0.64 -13.63
N VAL A 113 8.84 -0.66 -14.95
CA VAL A 113 8.80 -1.87 -15.78
C VAL A 113 10.09 -1.99 -16.58
N ASP A 114 10.78 -3.10 -16.41
CA ASP A 114 11.98 -3.44 -17.17
C ASP A 114 11.71 -4.65 -18.06
N ASN A 115 11.73 -4.44 -19.37
CA ASN A 115 11.50 -5.49 -20.39
C ASN A 115 10.21 -6.33 -20.15
N GLY A 116 9.15 -5.68 -19.68
CA GLY A 116 7.86 -6.30 -19.39
C GLY A 116 7.72 -6.86 -17.96
N ASP A 117 8.78 -6.87 -17.17
CA ASP A 117 8.77 -7.27 -15.77
C ASP A 117 8.55 -6.06 -14.85
N TYR A 118 7.63 -6.17 -13.91
CA TYR A 118 7.42 -5.14 -12.87
C TYR A 118 8.50 -5.31 -11.80
N VAL A 119 9.34 -4.31 -11.66
CA VAL A 119 10.53 -4.39 -10.80
C VAL A 119 10.36 -3.72 -9.44
N GLY A 120 9.21 -3.06 -9.20
CA GLY A 120 9.01 -2.25 -8.01
C GLY A 120 9.82 -0.96 -8.04
N GLY A 121 9.74 -0.17 -6.99
CA GLY A 121 10.45 1.10 -6.89
C GLY A 121 11.20 1.26 -5.56
N ASN A 122 12.03 2.28 -5.47
CA ASN A 122 12.69 2.64 -4.23
C ASN A 122 11.78 3.50 -3.34
N TYR A 123 10.70 4.03 -3.91
CA TYR A 123 9.71 4.87 -3.25
C TYR A 123 8.31 4.35 -3.53
N ALA A 124 7.47 4.31 -2.49
CA ALA A 124 6.05 4.01 -2.61
C ALA A 124 5.26 4.92 -1.67
N THR A 125 4.20 5.55 -2.18
CA THR A 125 3.33 6.40 -1.37
C THR A 125 1.88 6.21 -1.76
N ALA A 126 1.00 6.36 -0.77
CA ALA A 126 -0.44 6.38 -1.01
C ALA A 126 -1.15 7.33 -0.04
N MET A 127 -2.26 7.89 -0.51
CA MET A 127 -3.25 8.60 0.28
C MET A 127 -4.61 7.97 0.01
N ASN A 128 -5.34 7.67 1.08
CA ASN A 128 -6.67 7.10 0.99
C ASN A 128 -7.66 7.98 1.73
N PHE A 129 -8.77 8.25 1.11
CA PHE A 129 -9.93 8.85 1.70
C PHE A 129 -11.07 7.84 1.70
N ASN A 130 -11.68 7.58 2.84
CA ASN A 130 -12.82 6.69 2.96
C ASN A 130 -13.91 7.41 3.77
N SER A 131 -15.16 7.24 3.36
CA SER A 131 -16.31 7.77 4.10
C SER A 131 -17.40 6.72 4.18
N THR A 132 -17.89 6.43 5.37
CA THR A 132 -19.02 5.52 5.55
C THR A 132 -20.30 6.12 4.99
N LEU A 133 -21.20 5.25 4.52
CA LEU A 133 -22.52 5.60 4.00
C LEU A 133 -23.62 4.90 4.82
N PRO A 134 -23.82 5.28 6.11
CA PRO A 134 -24.71 4.57 7.04
C PRO A 134 -26.17 4.58 6.58
N MET A 135 -26.55 5.55 5.76
CA MET A 135 -27.90 5.66 5.21
C MET A 135 -28.28 4.51 4.25
N LEU A 136 -27.31 3.79 3.70
CA LEU A 136 -27.58 2.72 2.73
C LEU A 136 -28.00 1.41 3.41
N LEU A 137 -27.47 1.13 4.62
CA LEU A 137 -27.74 -0.10 5.37
C LEU A 137 -27.89 0.19 6.88
N PRO A 138 -28.92 0.96 7.29
CA PRO A 138 -29.03 1.43 8.69
C PRO A 138 -29.33 0.30 9.69
N SER A 139 -29.71 -0.89 9.24
CA SER A 139 -30.21 -1.97 10.09
C SER A 139 -29.21 -3.10 10.34
N ILE A 140 -27.99 -3.03 9.78
CA ILE A 140 -27.03 -4.12 9.85
C ILE A 140 -25.71 -3.61 10.47
N GLU A 141 -25.61 -3.71 11.79
CA GLU A 141 -24.45 -3.21 12.56
C GLU A 141 -23.09 -3.83 12.18
N ALA A 142 -23.10 -5.04 11.63
CA ALA A 142 -21.88 -5.76 11.24
C ALA A 142 -21.39 -5.42 9.82
N LEU A 143 -22.08 -4.51 9.11
CA LEU A 143 -21.83 -4.23 7.70
C LEU A 143 -21.70 -2.72 7.47
N ASP A 144 -20.54 -2.32 6.90
CA ASP A 144 -20.27 -0.94 6.51
C ASP A 144 -20.13 -0.82 5.00
N ILE A 145 -20.89 0.09 4.39
CA ILE A 145 -20.61 0.54 3.02
C ILE A 145 -19.81 1.83 3.09
N ARG A 146 -18.73 1.90 2.31
CA ARG A 146 -17.87 3.08 2.23
C ARG A 146 -17.65 3.50 0.79
N TYR A 147 -17.72 4.80 0.56
CA TYR A 147 -17.12 5.44 -0.60
C TYR A 147 -15.63 5.61 -0.35
N PHE A 148 -14.82 5.46 -1.39
CA PHE A 148 -13.40 5.72 -1.28
C PHE A 148 -12.83 6.47 -2.49
N PHE A 149 -11.73 7.17 -2.23
CA PHE A 149 -10.85 7.75 -3.22
C PHE A 149 -9.40 7.47 -2.82
N ASP A 150 -8.65 6.83 -3.72
CA ASP A 150 -7.27 6.43 -3.49
C ASP A 150 -6.33 7.16 -4.46
N ILE A 151 -5.20 7.59 -3.94
CA ILE A 151 -4.08 8.17 -4.71
C ILE A 151 -2.84 7.37 -4.36
N GLY A 152 -2.01 7.01 -5.33
CA GLY A 152 -0.77 6.29 -5.03
C GLY A 152 0.23 6.32 -6.16
N ASN A 153 1.49 6.06 -5.80
CA ASN A 153 2.58 5.93 -6.75
C ASN A 153 3.65 4.98 -6.22
N VAL A 154 4.35 4.32 -7.16
CA VAL A 154 5.57 3.54 -6.93
C VAL A 154 6.55 3.97 -7.99
N TRP A 155 7.74 4.42 -7.58
CA TRP A 155 8.73 4.98 -8.52
C TRP A 155 10.16 4.87 -7.97
N GLY A 156 11.12 5.28 -8.78
CA GLY A 156 12.54 5.33 -8.47
C GLY A 156 13.22 4.00 -8.73
N ILE A 157 14.22 4.05 -9.61
CA ILE A 157 15.13 2.95 -9.94
C ILE A 157 16.53 3.48 -9.83
N ASP A 158 17.43 2.70 -9.28
CA ASP A 158 18.84 3.06 -9.05
C ASP A 158 19.82 2.35 -9.98
N TYR A 159 19.39 1.38 -10.81
CA TYR A 159 20.29 0.59 -11.65
C TYR A 159 20.30 0.95 -13.14
N SER A 160 19.43 1.83 -13.60
CA SER A 160 19.37 2.24 -15.01
C SER A 160 18.57 3.51 -15.22
N ASP A 161 19.17 4.49 -15.88
CA ASP A 161 18.52 5.75 -16.28
C ASP A 161 17.67 5.60 -17.57
N THR A 162 17.70 4.42 -18.21
CA THR A 162 16.98 4.18 -19.48
C THR A 162 15.62 3.56 -19.29
N ILE A 163 15.28 3.12 -18.09
CA ILE A 163 13.98 2.53 -17.75
C ILE A 163 13.03 3.65 -17.37
N ASP A 164 11.88 3.69 -18.02
CA ASP A 164 10.76 4.54 -17.56
C ASP A 164 10.34 4.05 -16.19
N ASP A 165 10.64 4.81 -15.16
CA ASP A 165 10.27 4.50 -13.79
C ASP A 165 8.77 4.68 -13.53
N SER A 166 8.02 5.08 -14.57
CA SER A 166 6.57 5.24 -14.52
C SER A 166 6.12 6.14 -13.35
N ASN A 167 6.87 7.22 -13.11
CA ASN A 167 6.59 8.19 -12.05
C ASN A 167 5.31 9.00 -12.34
N LYS A 168 4.19 8.29 -12.40
CA LYS A 168 2.86 8.83 -12.66
C LYS A 168 1.96 8.62 -11.45
N ILE A 169 1.27 9.66 -11.03
CA ILE A 169 0.27 9.55 -9.97
C ILE A 169 -0.92 8.74 -10.48
N ARG A 170 -1.23 7.66 -9.78
CA ARG A 170 -2.40 6.80 -10.01
C ARG A 170 -3.51 7.20 -9.07
N THR A 171 -4.72 7.21 -9.59
CA THR A 171 -5.92 7.48 -8.79
C THR A 171 -7.02 6.51 -9.13
N SER A 172 -7.81 6.17 -8.12
CA SER A 172 -9.02 5.36 -8.26
C SER A 172 -10.10 5.81 -7.29
N THR A 173 -11.32 5.45 -7.61
CA THR A 173 -12.48 5.69 -6.75
C THR A 173 -13.40 4.49 -6.80
N GLY A 174 -14.29 4.38 -5.81
CA GLY A 174 -15.24 3.28 -5.80
C GLY A 174 -15.99 3.14 -4.50
N VAL A 175 -16.58 1.96 -4.33
CA VAL A 175 -17.30 1.58 -3.12
C VAL A 175 -16.68 0.33 -2.52
N ALA A 176 -16.64 0.27 -1.19
CA ALA A 176 -16.22 -0.90 -0.45
C ALA A 176 -17.33 -1.33 0.51
N LEU A 177 -17.45 -2.63 0.68
CA LEU A 177 -18.32 -3.29 1.64
C LEU A 177 -17.44 -4.02 2.64
N ASP A 178 -17.47 -3.59 3.89
CA ASP A 178 -16.75 -4.25 4.98
C ASP A 178 -17.75 -4.98 5.88
N TRP A 179 -17.53 -6.25 6.06
CA TRP A 179 -18.41 -7.13 6.81
C TRP A 179 -17.66 -7.84 7.93
N LEU A 180 -18.07 -7.58 9.16
CA LEU A 180 -17.53 -8.28 10.32
C LEU A 180 -18.27 -9.62 10.50
N THR A 181 -17.60 -10.70 10.14
CA THR A 181 -18.16 -12.06 10.25
C THR A 181 -17.55 -12.82 11.43
N PRO A 182 -18.17 -13.91 11.91
CA PRO A 182 -17.58 -14.77 12.96
C PRO A 182 -16.22 -15.38 12.59
N VAL A 183 -15.90 -15.51 11.30
CA VAL A 183 -14.61 -16.02 10.81
C VAL A 183 -13.58 -14.92 10.56
N GLY A 184 -13.94 -13.67 10.84
CA GLY A 184 -13.10 -12.50 10.66
C GLY A 184 -13.68 -11.47 9.71
N PRO A 185 -13.02 -10.32 9.59
CA PRO A 185 -13.48 -9.24 8.73
C PRO A 185 -13.25 -9.57 7.25
N LEU A 186 -14.28 -9.36 6.45
CA LEU A 186 -14.29 -9.46 4.99
C LEU A 186 -14.41 -8.07 4.40
N SER A 187 -13.67 -7.80 3.35
CA SER A 187 -13.78 -6.56 2.59
C SER A 187 -13.89 -6.85 1.10
N PHE A 188 -14.90 -6.30 0.49
CA PHE A 188 -15.15 -6.32 -0.95
C PHE A 188 -15.03 -4.90 -1.48
N SER A 189 -14.29 -4.67 -2.54
CA SER A 189 -14.22 -3.36 -3.16
C SER A 189 -14.46 -3.43 -4.66
N PHE A 190 -15.24 -2.48 -5.17
CA PHE A 190 -15.44 -2.22 -6.59
C PHE A 190 -14.84 -0.87 -6.91
N ALA A 191 -13.82 -0.88 -7.74
CA ALA A 191 -13.01 0.28 -8.03
C ALA A 191 -12.99 0.59 -9.53
N GLN A 192 -12.94 1.88 -9.84
CA GLN A 192 -12.68 2.43 -11.16
C GLN A 192 -11.37 3.21 -11.10
N ASP A 193 -10.42 2.87 -11.97
CA ASP A 193 -9.22 3.67 -12.17
C ASP A 193 -9.58 4.99 -12.89
N LEU A 194 -9.03 6.10 -12.38
CA LEU A 194 -9.21 7.44 -12.96
C LEU A 194 -7.94 7.93 -13.66
N SER A 195 -6.78 7.60 -13.10
CA SER A 195 -5.46 7.90 -13.68
C SER A 195 -4.54 6.71 -13.52
N LYS A 196 -3.87 6.32 -14.60
CA LYS A 196 -2.92 5.22 -14.65
C LYS A 196 -1.83 5.46 -15.69
N ALA A 197 -0.71 4.73 -15.59
CA ALA A 197 0.27 4.61 -16.66
C ALA A 197 -0.16 3.53 -17.66
N ASP A 198 0.37 3.58 -18.89
CA ASP A 198 0.00 2.63 -19.95
C ASP A 198 0.40 1.18 -19.61
N THR A 199 1.45 1.03 -18.82
CA THR A 199 1.94 -0.27 -18.37
C THR A 199 1.16 -0.86 -17.19
N ASP A 200 0.36 -0.05 -16.47
CA ASP A 200 -0.35 -0.49 -15.28
C ASP A 200 -1.42 -1.54 -15.60
N LYS A 201 -1.62 -2.49 -14.69
CA LYS A 201 -2.72 -3.45 -14.76
C LYS A 201 -3.76 -3.12 -13.70
N THR A 202 -5.01 -3.00 -14.13
CA THR A 202 -6.15 -2.68 -13.27
C THR A 202 -6.96 -3.92 -12.89
N GLU A 203 -7.72 -3.82 -11.80
CA GLU A 203 -8.58 -4.87 -11.28
C GLU A 203 -9.81 -4.23 -10.62
N THR A 204 -10.95 -4.32 -11.29
CA THR A 204 -12.19 -3.64 -10.83
C THR A 204 -12.73 -4.19 -9.52
N PHE A 205 -12.58 -5.48 -9.26
CA PHE A 205 -13.08 -6.14 -8.07
C PHE A 205 -11.92 -6.69 -7.23
N GLN A 206 -11.94 -6.41 -5.93
CA GLN A 206 -10.97 -6.96 -4.98
C GLN A 206 -11.70 -7.52 -3.77
N PHE A 207 -11.23 -8.68 -3.31
CA PHE A 207 -11.66 -9.34 -2.10
C PHE A 207 -10.48 -9.45 -1.13
N ASN A 208 -10.70 -9.09 0.13
CA ASN A 208 -9.73 -9.25 1.20
C ASN A 208 -10.38 -9.97 2.38
N LEU A 209 -9.70 -11.00 2.86
CA LEU A 209 -9.99 -11.68 4.12
C LEU A 209 -8.84 -11.39 5.07
N GLY A 210 -9.10 -10.89 6.25
CA GLY A 210 -8.01 -10.65 7.18
C GLY A 210 -8.37 -9.84 8.41
N THR A 211 -7.48 -9.88 9.38
CA THR A 211 -7.64 -9.32 10.73
C THR A 211 -7.28 -7.83 10.85
N THR A 212 -6.93 -7.17 9.78
CA THR A 212 -6.50 -5.76 9.81
C THR A 212 -7.37 -4.89 8.91
N PHE A 213 -8.20 -4.10 9.53
CA PHE A 213 -8.81 -2.90 8.98
C PHE A 213 -8.07 -1.67 9.50
#